data_3e5b27c93a22ae5a78677173761b2faf
#
_entry.id   3e5b27c93a22ae5a78677173761b2faf
#
_cell.length_a   1.000
_cell.length_b   1.000
_cell.length_c   1.000
_cell.angle_alpha   90.00
_cell.angle_beta   90.00
_cell.angle_gamma   90.00
#
_symmetry.space_group_name_H-M   'P 1'
#
loop_
_entity.id
_entity.type
_entity.pdbx_description
1 polymer ?
#
loop_
_entity_poly.entity_id
_entity_poly.type
_entity_poly.pdbx_seq_one_letter_code
_entity_poly.pdbx_strand_id
1 'polypeptide(L)'
;MTSRYRVEYALKSHRRDEFIEWIKGLLAVPFVLHADIENYDKGFTEHYTSLENYDFYVETQESVIAAECRKRYSEIFADVEKLVDHTIFMDEINERNPTKVAVSRLRKLVPSVGRFFTALPLKEAFDIEDERRCISKRRLVSPSFNDVRVILNTAQVLALTRIYKDHRKIGSKLKLVTFDGDVTLYEDGKSLTENDAVVKRLITLLSMDLFVSVVTAAGYPGESGIAKYYERLKGLIDAINSKDCILTSTQKQNLLVMGGESNYLFRYDNATKNFKFVDAKEWHLPIMLRWDNNKIIHIMQTIYKHLVHLQARFQLQETTSIVRKERSIGIIPNPGCKILREHLEEMVLSCSNKLHESITCDDIKVCAFNGGSDVWVDIGDKSLGVEALQKYLCQDQTINHICPILKSESLHIGDQFASLGANDYKARLSACTVWIANPRETVAILDDLIGHLL
;
A
#
# COMPACT_ATOMS: atom_id res chain seq x y z
N MET A 1 3.31 22.52 -27.14
CA MET A 1 4.11 21.55 -26.33
C MET A 1 3.48 21.21 -24.97
N THR A 2 2.64 22.06 -24.42
CA THR A 2 2.08 21.86 -23.06
C THR A 2 0.91 20.88 -22.97
N SER A 3 0.12 20.67 -24.02
CA SER A 3 -1.09 19.83 -23.95
C SER A 3 -0.77 18.32 -23.97
N ARG A 4 0.12 17.88 -24.86
CA ARG A 4 0.47 16.44 -24.98
C ARG A 4 1.21 15.94 -23.74
N TYR A 5 2.15 16.73 -23.22
CA TYR A 5 2.88 16.38 -21.99
C TYR A 5 1.94 16.32 -20.76
N ARG A 6 0.98 17.26 -20.66
CA ARG A 6 -0.03 17.24 -19.58
C ARG A 6 -0.97 16.04 -19.69
N VAL A 7 -1.39 15.67 -20.88
CA VAL A 7 -2.26 14.51 -21.10
C VAL A 7 -1.51 13.22 -20.83
N GLU A 8 -0.29 13.05 -21.35
CA GLU A 8 0.54 11.86 -21.06
C GLU A 8 0.91 11.76 -19.57
N TYR A 9 1.16 12.89 -18.90
CA TYR A 9 1.42 12.93 -17.47
C TYR A 9 0.14 12.65 -16.66
N ALA A 10 -0.99 13.18 -17.07
CA ALA A 10 -2.29 12.89 -16.46
C ALA A 10 -2.73 11.44 -16.69
N LEU A 11 -2.45 10.86 -17.84
CA LEU A 11 -2.69 9.45 -18.14
C LEU A 11 -1.70 8.52 -17.42
N LYS A 12 -0.47 8.96 -17.17
CA LYS A 12 0.48 8.26 -16.29
C LYS A 12 0.12 8.34 -14.81
N SER A 13 -0.82 9.18 -14.42
CA SER A 13 -1.23 9.39 -13.04
C SER A 13 -2.25 8.36 -12.54
N HIS A 14 -2.00 7.05 -12.74
CA HIS A 14 -2.74 5.99 -12.06
C HIS A 14 -2.57 6.00 -10.56
N ARG A 15 -1.63 6.78 -10.08
CA ARG A 15 -1.34 6.97 -8.67
C ARG A 15 -2.17 8.14 -8.15
N ARG A 16 -3.49 8.13 -8.40
CA ARG A 16 -4.38 9.13 -7.83
C ARG A 16 -4.81 8.66 -6.45
N ASP A 17 -4.29 9.33 -5.47
CA ASP A 17 -4.80 9.33 -4.11
C ASP A 17 -5.23 10.74 -3.79
N GLU A 18 -6.53 10.95 -3.54
CA GLU A 18 -7.07 12.30 -3.33
C GLU A 18 -6.47 12.97 -2.09
N PHE A 19 -6.12 12.21 -1.07
CA PHE A 19 -5.50 12.77 0.13
C PHE A 19 -4.09 13.30 -0.15
N ILE A 20 -3.29 12.54 -0.90
CA ILE A 20 -1.96 12.96 -1.33
C ILE A 20 -2.05 14.19 -2.26
N GLU A 21 -2.95 14.17 -3.25
CA GLU A 21 -3.13 15.30 -4.18
C GLU A 21 -3.64 16.56 -3.45
N TRP A 22 -4.51 16.39 -2.46
CA TRP A 22 -4.99 17.50 -1.64
C TRP A 22 -3.86 18.13 -0.82
N ILE A 23 -3.03 17.33 -0.13
CA ILE A 23 -1.86 17.83 0.61
C ILE A 23 -0.89 18.52 -0.34
N LYS A 24 -0.58 17.91 -1.48
CA LYS A 24 0.28 18.49 -2.52
C LYS A 24 -0.25 19.84 -3.00
N GLY A 25 -1.57 19.98 -3.15
CA GLY A 25 -2.21 21.26 -3.48
C GLY A 25 -1.97 22.33 -2.42
N LEU A 26 -2.02 21.99 -1.14
CA LEU A 26 -1.71 22.92 -0.05
C LEU A 26 -0.23 23.36 -0.08
N LEU A 27 0.69 22.45 -0.37
CA LEU A 27 2.13 22.74 -0.44
C LEU A 27 2.51 23.57 -1.69
N ALA A 28 1.70 23.57 -2.72
CA ALA A 28 1.95 24.37 -3.91
C ALA A 28 1.79 25.89 -3.66
N VAL A 29 0.95 26.29 -2.72
CA VAL A 29 0.69 27.72 -2.43
C VAL A 29 1.93 28.43 -1.87
N PRO A 30 2.60 27.95 -0.80
CA PRO A 30 3.84 28.54 -0.33
C PRO A 30 4.93 28.56 -1.42
N PHE A 31 5.05 27.48 -2.19
CA PHE A 31 6.01 27.40 -3.28
C PHE A 31 5.84 28.55 -4.29
N VAL A 32 4.62 28.84 -4.74
CA VAL A 32 4.34 29.93 -5.68
C VAL A 32 4.69 31.30 -5.08
N LEU A 33 4.38 31.51 -3.79
CA LEU A 33 4.66 32.77 -3.12
C LEU A 33 6.16 33.05 -2.94
N HIS A 34 6.98 31.99 -2.83
CA HIS A 34 8.43 32.12 -2.68
C HIS A 34 9.22 31.96 -4.00
N ALA A 35 8.56 31.55 -5.06
CA ALA A 35 9.16 31.43 -6.39
C ALA A 35 9.11 32.76 -7.21
N ASP A 36 8.76 33.89 -6.58
CA ASP A 36 8.64 35.18 -7.25
C ASP A 36 10.02 35.70 -7.66
N ILE A 37 10.26 35.71 -8.96
CA ILE A 37 11.53 36.09 -9.60
C ILE A 37 11.73 37.61 -9.59
N GLU A 38 10.65 38.37 -9.53
CA GLU A 38 10.74 39.85 -9.63
C GLU A 38 11.46 40.50 -8.42
N ASN A 39 11.36 39.90 -7.25
CA ASN A 39 12.11 40.35 -6.07
C ASN A 39 13.61 39.99 -6.13
N TYR A 40 13.97 39.06 -6.99
CA TYR A 40 15.34 38.60 -7.18
C TYR A 40 16.18 39.62 -7.96
N ASP A 41 15.61 40.26 -8.97
CA ASP A 41 16.29 41.24 -9.82
C ASP A 41 16.47 42.62 -9.17
N LYS A 42 15.59 43.02 -8.26
CA LYS A 42 15.64 44.38 -7.64
C LYS A 42 16.78 44.53 -6.62
N GLY A 43 17.26 43.45 -6.02
CA GLY A 43 18.47 43.46 -5.17
C GLY A 43 19.80 43.39 -5.93
N PHE A 44 19.72 43.08 -7.21
CA PHE A 44 20.87 42.67 -8.00
C PHE A 44 21.71 43.83 -8.58
N THR A 45 21.10 44.96 -8.78
CA THR A 45 21.73 46.03 -9.59
C THR A 45 22.50 47.08 -8.77
N GLU A 46 22.41 47.11 -7.46
CA GLU A 46 22.93 48.26 -6.71
C GLU A 46 24.16 48.02 -5.81
N HIS A 47 24.56 46.78 -5.49
CA HIS A 47 25.54 46.58 -4.38
C HIS A 47 26.73 45.65 -4.60
N TYR A 48 26.95 45.01 -5.75
CA TYR A 48 28.01 44.00 -5.89
C TYR A 48 29.10 44.38 -6.88
N THR A 49 30.29 44.59 -6.33
CA THR A 49 31.52 44.90 -7.07
C THR A 49 32.45 43.72 -7.36
N SER A 50 32.13 42.50 -6.88
CA SER A 50 32.92 41.29 -7.14
C SER A 50 32.08 40.02 -7.22
N LEU A 51 32.53 39.04 -8.05
CA LEU A 51 31.90 37.72 -8.21
C LEU A 51 31.82 36.90 -6.89
N GLU A 52 32.82 37.00 -6.02
CA GLU A 52 32.86 36.29 -4.74
C GLU A 52 31.74 36.74 -3.79
N ASN A 53 31.46 38.05 -3.75
CA ASN A 53 30.35 38.61 -2.93
C ASN A 53 29.00 38.22 -3.51
N TYR A 54 28.90 37.98 -4.79
CA TYR A 54 27.71 37.53 -5.48
C TYR A 54 27.33 36.11 -5.08
N ASP A 55 28.26 35.16 -5.16
CA ASP A 55 27.99 33.76 -4.81
C ASP A 55 27.57 33.62 -3.34
N PHE A 56 28.25 34.29 -2.42
CA PHE A 56 27.88 34.32 -1.00
C PHE A 56 26.46 34.89 -0.75
N TYR A 57 26.08 35.93 -1.47
CA TYR A 57 24.74 36.52 -1.35
C TYR A 57 23.66 35.58 -1.87
N VAL A 58 23.88 34.97 -3.04
CA VAL A 58 22.96 33.99 -3.63
C VAL A 58 22.74 32.81 -2.69
N GLU A 59 23.82 32.21 -2.13
CA GLU A 59 23.73 31.13 -1.16
C GLU A 59 22.97 31.53 0.11
N THR A 60 23.17 32.77 0.59
CA THR A 60 22.47 33.29 1.79
C THR A 60 20.98 33.47 1.52
N GLN A 61 20.60 34.06 0.38
CA GLN A 61 19.20 34.27 -0.02
C GLN A 61 18.50 32.93 -0.27
N GLU A 62 19.14 31.99 -0.91
CA GLU A 62 18.62 30.64 -1.12
C GLU A 62 18.38 29.92 0.20
N SER A 63 19.26 30.07 1.15
CA SER A 63 19.14 29.51 2.50
C SER A 63 17.94 30.10 3.26
N VAL A 64 17.72 31.41 3.18
CA VAL A 64 16.57 32.08 3.82
C VAL A 64 15.25 31.63 3.22
N ILE A 65 15.14 31.60 1.88
CA ILE A 65 13.93 31.14 1.18
C ILE A 65 13.64 29.67 1.52
N ALA A 66 14.67 28.81 1.53
CA ALA A 66 14.52 27.41 1.90
C ALA A 66 14.02 27.25 3.33
N ALA A 67 14.52 28.05 4.29
CA ALA A 67 14.08 28.04 5.68
C ALA A 67 12.61 28.49 5.83
N GLU A 68 12.18 29.49 5.08
CA GLU A 68 10.78 29.93 5.06
C GLU A 68 9.87 28.88 4.45
N CYS A 69 10.25 28.28 3.31
CA CYS A 69 9.51 27.16 2.72
C CYS A 69 9.40 25.98 3.69
N ARG A 70 10.49 25.59 4.34
CA ARG A 70 10.49 24.53 5.35
C ARG A 70 9.51 24.83 6.49
N LYS A 71 9.53 26.07 7.00
CA LYS A 71 8.61 26.49 8.05
C LYS A 71 7.15 26.36 7.60
N ARG A 72 6.81 26.88 6.41
CA ARG A 72 5.45 26.82 5.88
C ARG A 72 4.97 25.40 5.60
N TYR A 73 5.83 24.55 5.02
CA TYR A 73 5.49 23.14 4.82
C TYR A 73 5.28 22.42 6.15
N SER A 74 6.13 22.66 7.14
CA SER A 74 6.00 22.10 8.49
C SER A 74 4.68 22.52 9.16
N GLU A 75 4.27 23.79 9.04
CA GLU A 75 2.97 24.30 9.54
C GLU A 75 1.79 23.58 8.86
N ILE A 76 1.84 23.40 7.52
CA ILE A 76 0.81 22.67 6.76
C ILE A 76 0.70 21.23 7.23
N PHE A 77 1.82 20.51 7.37
CA PHE A 77 1.81 19.13 7.85
C PHE A 77 1.28 19.03 9.28
N ALA A 78 1.62 19.98 10.17
CA ALA A 78 1.07 20.04 11.52
C ALA A 78 -0.46 20.25 11.53
N ASP A 79 -0.98 21.04 10.62
CA ASP A 79 -2.43 21.25 10.52
C ASP A 79 -3.16 20.05 9.93
N VAL A 80 -2.55 19.36 8.95
CA VAL A 80 -3.08 18.09 8.43
C VAL A 80 -3.07 17.02 9.52
N GLU A 81 -2.02 16.93 10.34
CA GLU A 81 -1.92 16.03 11.49
C GLU A 81 -3.10 16.23 12.46
N LYS A 82 -3.42 17.48 12.82
CA LYS A 82 -4.59 17.79 13.66
C LYS A 82 -5.92 17.35 13.02
N LEU A 83 -6.05 17.47 11.69
CA LEU A 83 -7.24 17.03 10.97
C LEU A 83 -7.37 15.49 10.98
N VAL A 84 -6.25 14.76 10.87
CA VAL A 84 -6.20 13.31 11.01
C VAL A 84 -6.61 12.89 12.42
N ASP A 85 -6.02 13.49 13.46
CA ASP A 85 -6.36 13.19 14.86
C ASP A 85 -7.83 13.47 15.17
N HIS A 86 -8.35 14.60 14.69
CA HIS A 86 -9.79 14.90 14.84
C HIS A 86 -10.65 13.86 14.08
N THR A 87 -10.19 13.33 12.96
CA THR A 87 -10.93 12.31 12.21
C THR A 87 -10.97 10.98 12.96
N ILE A 88 -9.85 10.56 13.57
CA ILE A 88 -9.78 9.39 14.45
C ILE A 88 -10.75 9.55 15.63
N PHE A 89 -10.72 10.69 16.30
CA PHE A 89 -11.60 10.99 17.41
C PHE A 89 -13.09 10.93 17.01
N MET A 90 -13.45 11.47 15.84
CA MET A 90 -14.83 11.41 15.33
C MET A 90 -15.25 9.97 15.00
N ASP A 91 -14.33 9.15 14.47
CA ASP A 91 -14.62 7.73 14.22
C ASP A 91 -14.90 6.96 15.51
N GLU A 92 -14.13 7.20 16.56
CA GLU A 92 -14.35 6.61 17.90
C GLU A 92 -15.73 7.01 18.48
N ILE A 93 -16.11 8.30 18.32
CA ILE A 93 -17.45 8.76 18.74
C ILE A 93 -18.56 8.06 17.96
N ASN A 94 -18.41 7.96 16.64
CA ASN A 94 -19.41 7.33 15.78
C ASN A 94 -19.57 5.84 16.10
N GLU A 95 -18.50 5.13 16.46
CA GLU A 95 -18.58 3.74 16.91
C GLU A 95 -19.35 3.59 18.22
N ARG A 96 -19.19 4.52 19.15
CA ARG A 96 -19.93 4.52 20.43
C ARG A 96 -21.40 4.96 20.26
N ASN A 97 -21.70 5.78 19.24
CA ASN A 97 -23.03 6.34 18.99
C ASN A 97 -23.45 6.19 17.51
N PRO A 98 -23.77 4.98 17.04
CA PRO A 98 -24.05 4.72 15.62
C PRO A 98 -25.31 5.41 15.09
N THR A 99 -26.18 5.93 15.98
CA THR A 99 -27.41 6.65 15.61
C THR A 99 -27.20 8.12 15.22
N LYS A 100 -26.04 8.71 15.54
CA LYS A 100 -25.69 10.11 15.25
C LYS A 100 -24.30 10.18 14.61
N VAL A 101 -24.20 9.73 13.36
CA VAL A 101 -22.92 9.75 12.63
C VAL A 101 -22.57 11.18 12.23
N ALA A 102 -21.45 11.68 12.71
CA ALA A 102 -20.92 12.98 12.34
C ALA A 102 -19.71 12.81 11.41
N VAL A 103 -19.64 13.63 10.36
CA VAL A 103 -18.57 13.61 9.37
C VAL A 103 -17.47 14.58 9.80
N SER A 104 -16.21 14.12 9.86
CA SER A 104 -15.07 14.95 10.19
C SER A 104 -14.82 16.03 9.12
N ARG A 105 -14.12 17.11 9.50
CA ARG A 105 -13.75 18.18 8.58
C ARG A 105 -12.88 17.63 7.43
N LEU A 106 -11.94 16.73 7.72
CA LEU A 106 -11.09 16.14 6.69
C LEU A 106 -11.91 15.37 5.65
N ARG A 107 -12.89 14.54 6.07
CA ARG A 107 -13.77 13.83 5.13
C ARG A 107 -14.69 14.74 4.32
N LYS A 108 -14.98 15.94 4.80
CA LYS A 108 -15.70 16.95 4.00
C LYS A 108 -14.80 17.56 2.92
N LEU A 109 -13.50 17.68 3.18
CA LEU A 109 -12.51 18.21 2.25
C LEU A 109 -12.02 17.14 1.25
N VAL A 110 -11.86 15.91 1.73
CA VAL A 110 -11.39 14.75 0.97
C VAL A 110 -12.34 13.58 1.23
N PRO A 111 -13.46 13.45 0.51
CA PRO A 111 -14.48 12.45 0.77
C PRO A 111 -13.98 10.99 0.69
N SER A 112 -12.98 10.73 -0.13
CA SER A 112 -12.39 9.39 -0.32
C SER A 112 -11.36 9.00 0.75
N VAL A 113 -11.02 9.93 1.67
CA VAL A 113 -10.09 9.58 2.75
C VAL A 113 -10.70 8.47 3.61
N GLY A 114 -9.94 7.38 3.73
CA GLY A 114 -10.35 6.19 4.46
C GLY A 114 -10.31 6.40 5.99
N ARG A 115 -10.23 5.29 6.69
CA ARG A 115 -10.07 5.26 8.14
C ARG A 115 -8.59 5.29 8.51
N PHE A 116 -8.25 6.05 9.54
CA PHE A 116 -6.95 6.03 10.17
C PHE A 116 -7.00 5.15 11.43
N PHE A 117 -6.05 4.24 11.57
CA PHE A 117 -5.96 3.37 12.74
C PHE A 117 -4.92 3.84 13.75
N THR A 118 -4.03 4.77 13.34
CA THR A 118 -3.03 5.40 14.18
C THR A 118 -2.99 6.90 13.90
N ALA A 119 -2.62 7.70 14.89
CA ALA A 119 -2.20 9.07 14.65
C ALA A 119 -0.96 9.07 13.73
N LEU A 120 -0.84 10.09 12.89
CA LEU A 120 0.28 10.20 11.95
C LEU A 120 1.12 11.43 12.32
N PRO A 121 2.36 11.28 12.79
CA PRO A 121 3.25 12.39 13.11
C PRO A 121 3.83 13.03 11.84
N LEU A 122 2.96 13.72 11.09
CA LEU A 122 3.26 14.22 9.74
C LEU A 122 4.33 15.33 9.74
N LYS A 123 4.29 16.20 10.73
CA LYS A 123 5.29 17.27 10.88
C LYS A 123 6.68 16.69 11.02
N GLU A 124 6.86 15.74 11.92
CA GLU A 124 8.15 15.09 12.16
C GLU A 124 8.60 14.27 10.97
N ALA A 125 7.69 13.54 10.34
CA ALA A 125 7.97 12.79 9.12
C ALA A 125 8.42 13.72 7.99
N PHE A 126 7.81 14.90 7.87
CA PHE A 126 8.27 15.91 6.92
C PHE A 126 9.69 16.39 7.27
N ASP A 127 9.99 16.70 8.53
CA ASP A 127 11.32 17.18 8.94
C ASP A 127 12.41 16.12 8.59
N ILE A 128 12.15 14.83 8.81
CA ILE A 128 13.03 13.72 8.45
C ILE A 128 13.22 13.63 6.93
N GLU A 129 12.13 13.65 6.17
CA GLU A 129 12.21 13.52 4.70
C GLU A 129 12.76 14.77 4.03
N ASP A 130 12.56 15.95 4.59
CA ASP A 130 13.17 17.18 4.11
C ASP A 130 14.69 17.19 4.28
N GLU A 131 15.21 16.65 5.40
CA GLU A 131 16.65 16.45 5.61
C GLU A 131 17.25 15.45 4.61
N ARG A 132 16.54 14.35 4.33
CA ARG A 132 16.99 13.31 3.38
C ARG A 132 16.92 13.74 1.91
N ARG A 133 15.91 14.52 1.54
CA ARG A 133 15.53 14.78 0.14
C ARG A 133 15.62 16.24 -0.28
N CYS A 134 15.94 17.14 0.64
CA CYS A 134 16.04 18.58 0.40
C CYS A 134 14.77 19.16 -0.26
N ILE A 135 13.58 18.77 0.20
CA ILE A 135 12.29 19.14 -0.41
C ILE A 135 12.10 20.65 -0.38
N SER A 136 12.35 21.31 0.77
CA SER A 136 12.22 22.75 0.97
C SER A 136 13.26 23.56 0.21
N LYS A 137 14.40 22.97 -0.14
CA LYS A 137 15.48 23.62 -0.89
C LYS A 137 15.26 23.66 -2.40
N ARG A 138 14.22 22.98 -2.91
CA ARG A 138 13.93 22.94 -4.36
C ARG A 138 13.20 24.20 -4.78
N ARG A 139 13.89 25.09 -5.51
CA ARG A 139 13.33 26.38 -5.92
C ARG A 139 12.38 26.33 -7.11
N LEU A 140 12.66 25.45 -8.07
CA LEU A 140 11.93 25.40 -9.35
C LEU A 140 10.87 24.30 -9.43
N VAL A 141 10.73 23.50 -8.38
CA VAL A 141 9.83 22.34 -8.36
C VAL A 141 9.11 22.27 -7.01
N SER A 142 7.79 22.45 -7.04
CA SER A 142 6.96 22.24 -5.85
C SER A 142 7.01 20.77 -5.39
N PRO A 143 6.72 20.48 -4.11
CA PRO A 143 6.65 19.11 -3.63
C PRO A 143 5.76 18.24 -4.50
N SER A 144 6.28 17.09 -4.90
CA SER A 144 5.63 16.16 -5.81
C SER A 144 4.69 15.21 -5.06
N PHE A 145 3.87 14.46 -5.81
CA PHE A 145 3.07 13.35 -5.28
C PHE A 145 3.96 12.35 -4.50
N ASN A 146 5.13 12.02 -5.04
CA ASN A 146 6.04 11.08 -4.39
C ASN A 146 6.64 11.65 -3.09
N ASP A 147 6.90 12.96 -3.01
CA ASP A 147 7.38 13.57 -1.76
C ASP A 147 6.33 13.42 -0.65
N VAL A 148 5.06 13.75 -0.94
CA VAL A 148 3.96 13.59 0.03
C VAL A 148 3.75 12.11 0.39
N ARG A 149 3.78 11.21 -0.60
CA ARG A 149 3.64 9.76 -0.38
C ARG A 149 4.70 9.23 0.58
N VAL A 150 5.94 9.63 0.40
CA VAL A 150 7.05 9.17 1.26
C VAL A 150 6.94 9.76 2.66
N ILE A 151 6.54 11.02 2.81
CA ILE A 151 6.27 11.63 4.12
C ILE A 151 5.16 10.87 4.86
N LEU A 152 4.08 10.50 4.18
CA LEU A 152 3.01 9.68 4.75
C LEU A 152 3.51 8.28 5.16
N ASN A 153 4.37 7.66 4.37
CA ASN A 153 4.99 6.37 4.69
C ASN A 153 5.85 6.48 5.97
N THR A 154 6.72 7.49 6.05
CA THR A 154 7.56 7.73 7.22
C THR A 154 6.71 8.03 8.46
N ALA A 155 5.64 8.82 8.34
CA ALA A 155 4.70 9.06 9.43
C ALA A 155 4.03 7.77 9.91
N GLN A 156 3.66 6.87 8.99
CA GLN A 156 3.05 5.59 9.35
C GLN A 156 4.04 4.66 10.06
N VAL A 157 5.30 4.60 9.61
CA VAL A 157 6.37 3.83 10.28
C VAL A 157 6.59 4.38 11.69
N LEU A 158 6.74 5.69 11.85
CA LEU A 158 6.89 6.33 13.17
C LEU A 158 5.70 6.04 14.09
N ALA A 159 4.47 6.08 13.57
CA ALA A 159 3.26 5.82 14.35
C ALA A 159 3.21 4.39 14.90
N LEU A 160 3.67 3.40 14.11
CA LEU A 160 3.64 1.98 14.49
C LEU A 160 4.79 1.57 15.42
N THR A 161 5.90 2.31 15.42
CA THR A 161 7.09 1.98 16.21
C THR A 161 7.14 2.72 17.54
N ARG A 162 6.41 3.82 17.70
CA ARG A 162 6.39 4.59 18.94
C ARG A 162 5.52 3.94 20.00
N ILE A 163 6.09 3.83 21.20
CA ILE A 163 5.32 3.58 22.41
C ILE A 163 4.82 4.95 22.89
N TYR A 164 3.55 5.29 22.63
CA TYR A 164 2.96 6.50 23.18
C TYR A 164 2.93 6.40 24.70
N LYS A 165 3.70 7.28 25.36
CA LYS A 165 3.74 7.39 26.84
C LYS A 165 2.47 8.01 27.41
N ASP A 166 1.52 8.43 26.57
CA ASP A 166 0.27 9.01 27.04
C ASP A 166 -0.68 7.89 27.49
N HIS A 167 -1.02 7.87 28.77
CA HIS A 167 -1.89 6.88 29.43
C HIS A 167 -3.30 6.75 28.82
N ARG A 168 -3.67 7.59 27.86
CA ARG A 168 -4.94 7.50 27.13
C ARG A 168 -4.84 6.80 25.76
N LYS A 169 -3.62 6.64 25.23
CA LYS A 169 -3.36 5.96 23.97
C LYS A 169 -2.25 4.96 24.24
N ILE A 170 -2.61 3.76 24.69
CA ILE A 170 -1.69 2.63 24.71
C ILE A 170 -1.30 2.40 23.25
N GLY A 171 -0.07 2.79 22.90
CA GLY A 171 0.46 2.55 21.56
C GLY A 171 0.48 1.05 21.34
N SER A 172 -0.27 0.59 20.35
CA SER A 172 -0.25 -0.80 20.00
C SER A 172 1.09 -1.14 19.38
N LYS A 173 1.78 -2.11 19.96
CA LYS A 173 3.02 -2.64 19.40
C LYS A 173 2.68 -3.35 18.08
N LEU A 174 3.41 -3.04 16.99
CA LEU A 174 3.29 -3.74 15.73
C LEU A 174 3.43 -5.27 15.95
N LYS A 175 2.54 -6.06 15.36
CA LYS A 175 2.51 -7.52 15.49
C LYS A 175 2.50 -8.24 14.15
N LEU A 176 1.82 -7.65 13.14
CA LEU A 176 1.65 -8.26 11.81
C LEU A 176 2.14 -7.31 10.72
N VAL A 177 3.04 -7.78 9.89
CA VAL A 177 3.46 -7.09 8.67
C VAL A 177 3.07 -7.95 7.47
N THR A 178 2.26 -7.38 6.59
CA THR A 178 1.82 -8.04 5.36
C THR A 178 2.38 -7.32 4.15
N PHE A 179 2.71 -8.06 3.12
CA PHE A 179 3.32 -7.57 1.90
C PHE A 179 2.53 -8.04 0.69
N ASP A 180 2.36 -7.17 -0.30
CA ASP A 180 2.10 -7.65 -1.65
C ASP A 180 3.34 -8.40 -2.18
N GLY A 181 3.16 -9.21 -3.23
CA GLY A 181 4.25 -10.01 -3.82
C GLY A 181 4.99 -9.26 -4.91
N ASP A 182 4.36 -9.20 -6.07
CA ASP A 182 4.93 -8.61 -7.28
C ASP A 182 5.16 -7.10 -7.12
N VAL A 183 6.26 -6.57 -7.65
CA VAL A 183 6.68 -5.17 -7.54
C VAL A 183 6.95 -4.68 -6.10
N THR A 184 6.57 -5.47 -5.09
CA THR A 184 6.75 -5.15 -3.66
C THR A 184 7.92 -5.90 -3.04
N LEU A 185 7.93 -7.22 -3.10
CA LEU A 185 9.04 -8.04 -2.59
C LEU A 185 10.06 -8.36 -3.68
N TYR A 186 9.61 -8.56 -4.90
CA TYR A 186 10.41 -8.88 -6.07
C TYR A 186 9.86 -8.17 -7.31
N GLU A 187 10.67 -8.04 -8.34
CA GLU A 187 10.25 -7.47 -9.62
C GLU A 187 9.12 -8.31 -10.23
N ASP A 188 8.25 -7.65 -11.01
CA ASP A 188 7.09 -8.28 -11.64
C ASP A 188 7.45 -9.59 -12.36
N GLY A 189 6.73 -10.64 -12.04
CA GLY A 189 6.92 -11.99 -12.60
C GLY A 189 8.19 -12.73 -12.16
N LYS A 190 9.04 -12.13 -11.29
CA LYS A 190 10.24 -12.77 -10.75
C LYS A 190 9.97 -13.50 -9.44
N SER A 191 11.01 -14.09 -8.89
CA SER A 191 11.02 -14.80 -7.61
C SER A 191 12.13 -14.26 -6.72
N LEU A 192 11.96 -14.36 -5.40
CA LEU A 192 13.01 -14.00 -4.44
C LEU A 192 14.22 -14.92 -4.58
N THR A 193 15.39 -14.31 -4.55
CA THR A 193 16.68 -15.00 -4.45
C THR A 193 17.26 -14.82 -3.05
N GLU A 194 18.12 -15.74 -2.60
CA GLU A 194 18.72 -15.70 -1.27
C GLU A 194 19.54 -14.41 -1.01
N ASN A 195 20.10 -13.83 -2.06
CA ASN A 195 20.91 -12.62 -1.99
C ASN A 195 20.09 -11.32 -2.02
N ASP A 196 18.79 -11.39 -2.22
CA ASP A 196 17.94 -10.19 -2.25
C ASP A 196 17.96 -9.48 -0.89
N ALA A 197 18.18 -8.19 -0.92
CA ALA A 197 18.30 -7.38 0.28
C ALA A 197 17.07 -7.47 1.18
N VAL A 198 15.88 -7.66 0.62
CA VAL A 198 14.62 -7.81 1.35
C VAL A 198 14.58 -9.08 2.19
N VAL A 199 15.21 -10.18 1.75
CA VAL A 199 15.21 -11.46 2.49
C VAL A 199 15.81 -11.31 3.88
N LYS A 200 16.93 -10.60 4.01
CA LYS A 200 17.57 -10.33 5.31
C LYS A 200 16.62 -9.57 6.25
N ARG A 201 15.90 -8.56 5.73
CA ARG A 201 14.95 -7.76 6.51
C ARG A 201 13.75 -8.56 6.95
N LEU A 202 13.21 -9.43 6.09
CA LEU A 202 12.12 -10.34 6.47
C LEU A 202 12.55 -11.30 7.59
N ILE A 203 13.77 -11.84 7.53
CA ILE A 203 14.34 -12.66 8.60
C ILE A 203 14.49 -11.85 9.89
N THR A 204 14.93 -10.60 9.80
CA THR A 204 15.02 -9.71 10.99
C THR A 204 13.64 -9.47 11.60
N LEU A 205 12.60 -9.19 10.80
CA LEU A 205 11.24 -9.04 11.33
C LEU A 205 10.75 -10.31 12.04
N LEU A 206 11.00 -11.48 11.45
CA LEU A 206 10.67 -12.77 12.08
C LEU A 206 11.45 -12.98 13.39
N SER A 207 12.72 -12.56 13.47
CA SER A 207 13.53 -12.66 14.70
C SER A 207 13.05 -11.75 15.83
N MET A 208 12.25 -10.72 15.49
CA MET A 208 11.58 -9.82 16.44
C MET A 208 10.20 -10.34 16.88
N ASP A 209 9.90 -11.61 16.60
CA ASP A 209 8.61 -12.26 16.88
C ASP A 209 7.41 -11.64 16.17
N LEU A 210 7.64 -10.90 15.07
CA LEU A 210 6.57 -10.39 14.23
C LEU A 210 6.03 -11.49 13.32
N PHE A 211 4.72 -11.46 13.07
CA PHE A 211 4.12 -12.22 11.98
C PHE A 211 4.40 -11.53 10.64
N VAL A 212 4.85 -12.29 9.67
CA VAL A 212 5.14 -11.85 8.32
C VAL A 212 4.30 -12.64 7.35
N SER A 213 3.48 -11.97 6.54
CA SER A 213 2.64 -12.64 5.55
C SER A 213 2.75 -11.99 4.18
N VAL A 214 2.84 -12.78 3.14
CA VAL A 214 2.65 -12.32 1.76
C VAL A 214 1.17 -12.41 1.42
N VAL A 215 0.53 -11.30 1.04
CA VAL A 215 -0.88 -11.22 0.66
C VAL A 215 -0.95 -10.86 -0.82
N THR A 216 -1.18 -11.84 -1.68
CA THR A 216 -1.04 -11.71 -3.13
C THR A 216 -2.30 -12.11 -3.88
N ALA A 217 -2.53 -11.46 -5.02
CA ALA A 217 -3.56 -11.85 -5.99
C ALA A 217 -3.26 -13.20 -6.66
N ALA A 218 -1.98 -13.61 -6.73
CA ALA A 218 -1.61 -14.90 -7.29
C ALA A 218 -2.25 -16.04 -6.50
N GLY A 219 -3.25 -16.72 -7.09
CA GLY A 219 -4.04 -17.78 -6.46
C GLY A 219 -3.67 -19.16 -7.00
N TYR A 220 -3.22 -20.03 -6.07
CA TYR A 220 -2.94 -21.43 -6.36
C TYR A 220 -3.61 -22.29 -5.29
N PRO A 221 -4.64 -23.11 -5.66
CA PRO A 221 -5.47 -23.83 -4.69
C PRO A 221 -4.77 -25.02 -4.09
N GLY A 222 -5.12 -25.31 -2.83
CA GLY A 222 -4.78 -26.53 -2.12
C GLY A 222 -3.27 -26.81 -2.04
N GLU A 223 -2.93 -28.08 -1.93
CA GLU A 223 -1.53 -28.53 -1.82
C GLU A 223 -0.70 -28.23 -3.07
N SER A 224 -1.33 -28.14 -4.25
CA SER A 224 -0.63 -27.75 -5.50
C SER A 224 -0.05 -26.33 -5.45
N GLY A 225 -0.60 -25.46 -4.60
CA GLY A 225 -0.11 -24.12 -4.36
C GLY A 225 1.24 -24.09 -3.66
N ILE A 226 1.56 -25.09 -2.83
CA ILE A 226 2.80 -25.15 -2.04
C ILE A 226 4.03 -24.98 -2.95
N ALA A 227 4.11 -25.73 -4.04
CA ALA A 227 5.24 -25.67 -4.96
C ALA A 227 5.36 -24.29 -5.62
N LYS A 228 4.23 -23.65 -5.97
CA LYS A 228 4.19 -22.34 -6.61
C LYS A 228 4.61 -21.21 -5.68
N TYR A 229 4.13 -21.20 -4.44
CA TYR A 229 4.55 -20.21 -3.47
C TYR A 229 5.99 -20.43 -3.02
N TYR A 230 6.45 -21.69 -2.92
CA TYR A 230 7.86 -21.99 -2.72
C TYR A 230 8.71 -21.41 -3.86
N GLU A 231 8.34 -21.64 -5.12
CA GLU A 231 9.05 -21.11 -6.28
C GLU A 231 9.19 -19.58 -6.22
N ARG A 232 8.11 -18.86 -5.83
CA ARG A 232 8.11 -17.40 -5.70
C ARG A 232 8.97 -16.90 -4.54
N LEU A 233 8.94 -17.59 -3.41
CA LEU A 233 9.63 -17.20 -2.18
C LEU A 233 10.87 -18.04 -1.88
N LYS A 234 11.40 -18.73 -2.90
CA LYS A 234 12.49 -19.70 -2.76
C LYS A 234 13.67 -19.16 -1.94
N GLY A 235 14.18 -17.97 -2.28
CA GLY A 235 15.31 -17.37 -1.56
C GLY A 235 15.06 -17.16 -0.08
N LEU A 236 13.82 -16.79 0.32
CA LEU A 236 13.47 -16.66 1.73
C LEU A 236 13.38 -18.01 2.42
N ILE A 237 12.73 -19.01 1.81
CA ILE A 237 12.59 -20.36 2.38
C ILE A 237 13.95 -21.03 2.50
N ASP A 238 14.80 -20.92 1.49
CA ASP A 238 16.17 -21.49 1.51
C ASP A 238 17.00 -20.84 2.62
N ALA A 239 16.93 -19.51 2.77
CA ALA A 239 17.62 -18.80 3.86
C ALA A 239 17.10 -19.19 5.25
N ILE A 240 15.79 -19.37 5.44
CA ILE A 240 15.18 -19.84 6.70
C ILE A 240 15.62 -21.28 7.02
N ASN A 241 15.84 -22.11 6.00
CA ASN A 241 16.26 -23.51 6.16
C ASN A 241 17.79 -23.67 6.26
N SER A 242 18.53 -22.60 6.03
CA SER A 242 20.00 -22.61 6.15
C SER A 242 20.44 -22.99 7.57
N LYS A 243 21.63 -23.59 7.67
CA LYS A 243 22.26 -23.93 8.95
C LYS A 243 22.64 -22.70 9.78
N ASP A 244 22.88 -21.58 9.10
CA ASP A 244 23.27 -20.30 9.70
C ASP A 244 22.05 -19.44 10.08
N CYS A 245 20.84 -19.94 9.88
CA CYS A 245 19.63 -19.23 10.22
C CYS A 245 19.45 -19.09 11.73
N ILE A 246 19.34 -17.85 12.20
CA ILE A 246 19.21 -17.51 13.63
C ILE A 246 17.81 -17.70 14.19
N LEU A 247 16.80 -17.96 13.33
CA LEU A 247 15.41 -18.08 13.75
C LEU A 247 15.12 -19.36 14.53
N THR A 248 14.38 -19.22 15.62
CA THR A 248 13.80 -20.36 16.33
C THR A 248 12.70 -21.03 15.50
N SER A 249 12.35 -22.28 15.86
CA SER A 249 11.26 -23.00 15.20
C SER A 249 9.92 -22.27 15.27
N THR A 250 9.64 -21.55 16.36
CA THR A 250 8.44 -20.73 16.52
C THR A 250 8.46 -19.52 15.60
N GLN A 251 9.59 -18.82 15.52
CA GLN A 251 9.75 -17.65 14.66
C GLN A 251 9.60 -17.98 13.17
N LYS A 252 10.09 -19.16 12.74
CA LYS A 252 9.91 -19.63 11.36
C LYS A 252 8.42 -19.84 11.01
N GLN A 253 7.62 -20.32 11.96
CA GLN A 253 6.18 -20.53 11.80
C GLN A 253 5.38 -19.20 11.75
N ASN A 254 6.01 -18.07 12.02
CA ASN A 254 5.40 -16.74 11.84
C ASN A 254 5.39 -16.27 10.38
N LEU A 255 5.92 -17.08 9.45
CA LEU A 255 5.84 -16.81 8.01
C LEU A 255 4.60 -17.47 7.42
N LEU A 256 3.77 -16.66 6.73
CA LEU A 256 2.52 -17.08 6.11
C LEU A 256 2.43 -16.56 4.65
N VAL A 257 1.55 -17.18 3.87
CA VAL A 257 1.14 -16.69 2.55
C VAL A 257 -0.38 -16.74 2.45
N MET A 258 -0.99 -15.62 2.12
CA MET A 258 -2.41 -15.47 1.81
C MET A 258 -2.53 -15.21 0.31
N GLY A 259 -2.95 -16.20 -0.44
CA GLY A 259 -3.02 -16.12 -1.91
C GLY A 259 -4.42 -16.00 -2.47
N GLY A 260 -4.49 -15.60 -3.76
CA GLY A 260 -5.72 -15.55 -4.53
C GLY A 260 -6.73 -14.55 -3.98
N GLU A 261 -6.31 -13.32 -3.68
CA GLU A 261 -7.17 -12.30 -3.07
C GLU A 261 -7.95 -12.84 -1.86
N SER A 262 -7.22 -13.52 -0.95
CA SER A 262 -7.75 -14.05 0.32
C SER A 262 -8.55 -15.36 0.19
N ASN A 263 -8.20 -16.21 -0.76
CA ASN A 263 -8.86 -17.50 -0.93
C ASN A 263 -8.06 -18.70 -0.40
N TYR A 264 -6.75 -18.57 -0.20
CA TYR A 264 -5.88 -19.69 0.17
C TYR A 264 -4.86 -19.25 1.21
N LEU A 265 -4.78 -19.97 2.34
CA LEU A 265 -3.79 -19.71 3.40
C LEU A 265 -2.76 -20.81 3.46
N PHE A 266 -1.49 -20.41 3.55
CA PHE A 266 -0.35 -21.30 3.77
C PHE A 266 0.47 -20.76 4.93
N ARG A 267 1.01 -21.65 5.73
CA ARG A 267 1.91 -21.33 6.85
C ARG A 267 3.18 -22.15 6.74
N TYR A 268 4.32 -21.57 7.09
CA TYR A 268 5.57 -22.31 7.15
C TYR A 268 5.50 -23.41 8.22
N ASP A 269 5.92 -24.62 7.85
CA ASP A 269 5.94 -25.79 8.71
C ASP A 269 7.37 -26.32 8.88
N ASN A 270 7.79 -26.48 10.14
CA ASN A 270 9.14 -26.92 10.47
C ASN A 270 9.40 -28.39 10.08
N ALA A 271 8.36 -29.24 10.07
CA ALA A 271 8.52 -30.66 9.76
C ALA A 271 8.82 -30.87 8.27
N THR A 272 8.10 -30.18 7.41
CA THR A 272 8.29 -30.23 5.95
C THR A 272 9.36 -29.26 5.45
N LYS A 273 9.79 -28.29 6.27
CA LYS A 273 10.68 -27.17 5.92
C LYS A 273 10.17 -26.38 4.72
N ASN A 274 8.87 -26.28 4.57
CA ASN A 274 8.18 -25.62 3.47
C ASN A 274 6.83 -25.12 3.96
N PHE A 275 6.03 -24.53 3.07
CA PHE A 275 4.65 -24.18 3.37
C PHE A 275 3.77 -25.43 3.54
N LYS A 276 2.80 -25.31 4.42
CA LYS A 276 1.68 -26.23 4.58
C LYS A 276 0.38 -25.48 4.31
N PHE A 277 -0.50 -26.09 3.52
CA PHE A 277 -1.85 -25.56 3.29
C PHE A 277 -2.68 -25.62 4.58
N VAL A 278 -3.38 -24.53 4.90
CA VAL A 278 -4.26 -24.42 6.07
C VAL A 278 -5.70 -24.57 5.61
N ASP A 279 -6.46 -25.48 6.25
CA ASP A 279 -7.86 -25.70 5.90
C ASP A 279 -8.68 -24.40 6.10
N ALA A 280 -9.57 -24.11 5.17
CA ALA A 280 -10.41 -22.92 5.20
C ALA A 280 -11.23 -22.75 6.48
N LYS A 281 -11.63 -23.86 7.09
CA LYS A 281 -12.40 -23.88 8.36
C LYS A 281 -11.62 -23.28 9.54
N GLU A 282 -10.29 -23.29 9.47
CA GLU A 282 -9.44 -22.78 10.54
C GLU A 282 -9.31 -21.25 10.53
N TRP A 283 -9.42 -20.62 9.37
CA TRP A 283 -9.12 -19.19 9.21
C TRP A 283 -10.20 -18.35 8.56
N HIS A 284 -11.18 -18.94 7.87
CA HIS A 284 -12.23 -18.18 7.23
C HIS A 284 -12.99 -17.28 8.21
N LEU A 285 -13.24 -16.06 7.81
CA LEU A 285 -14.15 -15.15 8.50
C LEU A 285 -15.60 -15.64 8.39
N PRO A 286 -16.48 -15.30 9.34
CA PRO A 286 -17.88 -15.69 9.31
C PRO A 286 -18.60 -15.28 8.01
N ILE A 287 -18.21 -14.16 7.39
CA ILE A 287 -18.76 -13.73 6.12
C ILE A 287 -18.35 -14.68 4.98
N MET A 288 -17.10 -15.16 4.97
CA MET A 288 -16.59 -16.08 3.95
C MET A 288 -17.22 -17.47 4.06
N LEU A 289 -17.50 -17.93 5.27
CA LEU A 289 -18.19 -19.22 5.52
C LEU A 289 -19.63 -19.23 5.01
N ARG A 290 -20.24 -18.06 4.84
CA ARG A 290 -21.60 -17.90 4.31
C ARG A 290 -21.66 -17.73 2.79
N TRP A 291 -20.52 -17.69 2.12
CA TRP A 291 -20.50 -17.54 0.67
C TRP A 291 -21.15 -18.73 -0.03
N ASP A 292 -22.15 -18.44 -0.85
CA ASP A 292 -22.83 -19.45 -1.67
C ASP A 292 -22.04 -19.69 -2.96
N ASN A 293 -21.59 -20.92 -3.17
CA ASN A 293 -20.85 -21.31 -4.36
C ASN A 293 -21.65 -21.10 -5.64
N ASN A 294 -22.98 -21.25 -5.62
CA ASN A 294 -23.82 -21.00 -6.80
C ASN A 294 -23.80 -19.52 -7.19
N LYS A 295 -23.82 -18.63 -6.18
CA LYS A 295 -23.67 -17.18 -6.41
C LYS A 295 -22.28 -16.86 -6.98
N ILE A 296 -21.22 -17.46 -6.44
CA ILE A 296 -19.86 -17.29 -6.96
C ILE A 296 -19.78 -17.73 -8.42
N ILE A 297 -20.31 -18.91 -8.76
CA ILE A 297 -20.37 -19.41 -10.14
C ILE A 297 -21.11 -18.43 -11.04
N HIS A 298 -22.24 -17.88 -10.57
CA HIS A 298 -23.02 -16.91 -11.32
C HIS A 298 -22.25 -15.61 -11.58
N ILE A 299 -21.57 -15.08 -10.56
CA ILE A 299 -20.70 -13.90 -10.66
C ILE A 299 -19.62 -14.14 -11.71
N MET A 300 -18.90 -15.27 -11.58
CA MET A 300 -17.82 -15.62 -12.47
C MET A 300 -18.31 -15.79 -13.93
N GLN A 301 -19.52 -16.35 -14.12
CA GLN A 301 -20.12 -16.49 -15.44
C GLN A 301 -20.55 -15.14 -16.04
N THR A 302 -21.06 -14.25 -15.22
CA THR A 302 -21.44 -12.88 -15.62
C THR A 302 -20.22 -12.10 -16.08
N ILE A 303 -19.15 -12.14 -15.30
CA ILE A 303 -17.89 -11.47 -15.66
C ILE A 303 -17.23 -12.11 -16.89
N TYR A 304 -17.30 -13.44 -17.04
CA TYR A 304 -16.80 -14.09 -18.24
C TYR A 304 -17.46 -13.51 -19.50
N LYS A 305 -18.79 -13.47 -19.53
CA LYS A 305 -19.54 -12.91 -20.66
C LYS A 305 -19.18 -11.44 -20.89
N HIS A 306 -18.98 -10.70 -19.81
CA HIS A 306 -18.61 -9.28 -19.89
C HIS A 306 -17.20 -9.08 -20.45
N LEU A 307 -16.22 -9.87 -20.01
CA LEU A 307 -14.86 -9.84 -20.57
C LEU A 307 -14.81 -10.25 -22.05
N VAL A 308 -15.60 -11.24 -22.47
CA VAL A 308 -15.75 -11.60 -23.90
C VAL A 308 -16.28 -10.42 -24.70
N HIS A 309 -17.29 -9.71 -24.16
CA HIS A 309 -17.83 -8.51 -24.82
C HIS A 309 -16.77 -7.39 -24.92
N LEU A 310 -16.02 -7.12 -23.84
CA LEU A 310 -14.96 -6.12 -23.84
C LEU A 310 -13.80 -6.51 -24.77
N GLN A 311 -13.41 -7.78 -24.82
CA GLN A 311 -12.41 -8.30 -25.73
C GLN A 311 -12.80 -8.02 -27.18
N ALA A 312 -14.08 -8.25 -27.53
CA ALA A 312 -14.61 -7.95 -28.87
C ALA A 312 -14.66 -6.45 -29.15
N ARG A 313 -15.15 -5.65 -28.17
CA ARG A 313 -15.25 -4.19 -28.28
C ARG A 313 -13.90 -3.51 -28.54
N PHE A 314 -12.84 -3.98 -27.90
CA PHE A 314 -11.49 -3.45 -28.05
C PHE A 314 -10.67 -4.16 -29.16
N GLN A 315 -11.28 -5.09 -29.90
CA GLN A 315 -10.64 -5.86 -30.97
C GLN A 315 -9.39 -6.62 -30.49
N LEU A 316 -9.47 -7.23 -29.30
CA LEU A 316 -8.37 -7.94 -28.64
C LEU A 316 -8.44 -9.46 -28.77
N GLN A 317 -9.34 -10.05 -29.60
CA GLN A 317 -9.58 -11.49 -29.67
C GLN A 317 -8.32 -12.28 -30.10
N GLU A 318 -7.56 -11.71 -31.04
CA GLU A 318 -6.34 -12.32 -31.58
C GLU A 318 -5.13 -12.19 -30.63
N THR A 319 -5.15 -11.13 -29.77
CA THR A 319 -3.99 -10.71 -28.98
C THR A 319 -4.10 -11.05 -27.51
N THR A 320 -5.25 -11.54 -27.05
CA THR A 320 -5.51 -11.84 -25.64
C THR A 320 -6.23 -13.15 -25.44
N SER A 321 -6.08 -13.71 -24.25
CA SER A 321 -6.81 -14.91 -23.81
C SER A 321 -7.55 -14.64 -22.50
N ILE A 322 -8.76 -15.20 -22.35
CA ILE A 322 -9.49 -15.16 -21.08
C ILE A 322 -9.17 -16.41 -20.28
N VAL A 323 -8.62 -16.23 -19.10
CA VAL A 323 -8.27 -17.30 -18.15
C VAL A 323 -9.30 -17.35 -17.04
N ARG A 324 -9.85 -18.53 -16.79
CA ARG A 324 -10.79 -18.76 -15.69
C ARG A 324 -10.24 -19.77 -14.71
N LYS A 325 -10.20 -19.39 -13.45
CA LYS A 325 -9.90 -20.25 -12.30
C LYS A 325 -11.18 -20.43 -11.46
N GLU A 326 -11.10 -21.13 -10.36
CA GLU A 326 -12.23 -21.38 -9.48
C GLU A 326 -12.82 -20.08 -8.91
N ARG A 327 -11.96 -19.16 -8.46
CA ARG A 327 -12.33 -17.91 -7.77
C ARG A 327 -11.75 -16.67 -8.42
N SER A 328 -11.24 -16.79 -9.63
CA SER A 328 -10.57 -15.71 -10.34
C SER A 328 -10.82 -15.83 -11.84
N ILE A 329 -10.99 -14.71 -12.51
CA ILE A 329 -11.09 -14.64 -13.95
C ILE A 329 -10.37 -13.40 -14.48
N GLY A 330 -9.59 -13.57 -15.56
CA GLY A 330 -8.84 -12.45 -16.11
C GLY A 330 -8.72 -12.54 -17.62
N ILE A 331 -8.38 -11.38 -18.20
CA ILE A 331 -7.95 -11.25 -19.59
C ILE A 331 -6.46 -10.92 -19.63
N ILE A 332 -5.68 -11.77 -20.26
CA ILE A 332 -4.21 -11.67 -20.30
C ILE A 332 -3.74 -11.53 -21.77
N PRO A 333 -2.66 -10.79 -22.01
CA PRO A 333 -2.07 -10.71 -23.35
C PRO A 333 -1.44 -12.05 -23.74
N ASN A 334 -1.58 -12.42 -25.01
CA ASN A 334 -0.86 -13.56 -25.58
C ASN A 334 0.65 -13.27 -25.64
N PRO A 335 1.53 -14.28 -25.66
CA PRO A 335 2.97 -14.09 -25.75
C PRO A 335 3.37 -13.12 -26.87
N GLY A 336 4.14 -12.09 -26.52
CA GLY A 336 4.57 -11.06 -27.46
C GLY A 336 3.54 -9.93 -27.73
N CYS A 337 2.31 -10.05 -27.21
CA CYS A 337 1.28 -9.03 -27.33
C CYS A 337 1.24 -8.14 -26.09
N LYS A 338 0.59 -6.97 -26.21
CA LYS A 338 0.34 -6.06 -25.11
C LYS A 338 -1.07 -5.48 -25.20
N ILE A 339 -1.71 -5.31 -24.05
CA ILE A 339 -2.97 -4.58 -23.96
C ILE A 339 -2.62 -3.10 -23.71
N LEU A 340 -3.27 -2.20 -24.44
CA LEU A 340 -3.10 -0.77 -24.20
C LEU A 340 -3.59 -0.41 -22.80
N ARG A 341 -2.91 0.52 -22.17
CA ARG A 341 -3.21 0.93 -20.82
C ARG A 341 -4.62 1.48 -20.64
N GLU A 342 -5.07 2.27 -21.61
CA GLU A 342 -6.42 2.83 -21.62
C GLU A 342 -7.47 1.71 -21.63
N HIS A 343 -7.20 0.63 -22.36
CA HIS A 343 -8.08 -0.55 -22.39
C HIS A 343 -8.07 -1.29 -21.06
N LEU A 344 -6.90 -1.44 -20.40
CA LEU A 344 -6.82 -2.05 -19.07
C LEU A 344 -7.67 -1.28 -18.06
N GLU A 345 -7.57 0.04 -18.04
CA GLU A 345 -8.32 0.91 -17.13
C GLU A 345 -9.83 0.87 -17.39
N GLU A 346 -10.21 0.97 -18.67
CA GLU A 346 -11.63 0.92 -19.04
C GLU A 346 -12.22 -0.46 -18.71
N MET A 347 -11.47 -1.55 -18.92
CA MET A 347 -11.92 -2.90 -18.57
C MET A 347 -12.13 -3.06 -17.06
N VAL A 348 -11.20 -2.57 -16.23
CA VAL A 348 -11.35 -2.62 -14.76
C VAL A 348 -12.57 -1.85 -14.31
N LEU A 349 -12.75 -0.61 -14.79
CA LEU A 349 -13.93 0.21 -14.51
C LEU A 349 -15.23 -0.47 -14.92
N SER A 350 -15.25 -0.98 -16.15
CA SER A 350 -16.42 -1.65 -16.71
C SER A 350 -16.77 -2.91 -15.93
N CYS A 351 -15.78 -3.72 -15.52
CA CYS A 351 -15.97 -4.88 -14.66
C CYS A 351 -16.49 -4.47 -13.28
N SER A 352 -15.92 -3.43 -12.67
CA SER A 352 -16.38 -2.92 -11.36
C SER A 352 -17.83 -2.45 -11.42
N ASN A 353 -18.22 -1.69 -12.46
CA ASN A 353 -19.58 -1.24 -12.65
C ASN A 353 -20.54 -2.43 -12.86
N LYS A 354 -20.12 -3.43 -13.67
CA LYS A 354 -20.90 -4.63 -13.91
C LYS A 354 -21.14 -5.46 -12.64
N LEU A 355 -20.14 -5.52 -11.77
CA LEU A 355 -20.26 -6.15 -10.45
C LEU A 355 -21.28 -5.41 -9.58
N HIS A 356 -21.21 -4.09 -9.51
CA HIS A 356 -22.18 -3.28 -8.74
C HIS A 356 -23.61 -3.42 -9.24
N GLU A 357 -23.82 -3.52 -10.54
CA GLU A 357 -25.15 -3.72 -11.14
C GLU A 357 -25.71 -5.13 -10.91
N SER A 358 -24.84 -6.14 -10.94
CA SER A 358 -25.25 -7.55 -11.00
C SER A 358 -25.27 -8.24 -9.65
N ILE A 359 -24.53 -7.70 -8.65
CA ILE A 359 -24.44 -8.28 -7.32
C ILE A 359 -25.38 -7.51 -6.39
N THR A 360 -26.60 -8.01 -6.25
CA THR A 360 -27.61 -7.50 -5.30
C THR A 360 -27.34 -7.92 -3.84
N CYS A 361 -26.25 -8.62 -3.58
CA CYS A 361 -25.88 -9.14 -2.25
C CYS A 361 -24.52 -8.59 -1.81
N ASP A 362 -24.52 -7.78 -0.77
CA ASP A 362 -23.30 -7.29 -0.08
C ASP A 362 -22.46 -8.39 0.58
N ASP A 363 -22.90 -9.66 0.49
CA ASP A 363 -22.30 -10.77 1.23
C ASP A 363 -21.00 -11.30 0.60
N ILE A 364 -20.83 -11.21 -0.74
CA ILE A 364 -19.64 -11.70 -1.43
C ILE A 364 -18.77 -10.54 -1.86
N LYS A 365 -17.60 -10.43 -1.27
CA LYS A 365 -16.61 -9.43 -1.70
C LYS A 365 -15.98 -9.86 -3.02
N VAL A 366 -15.85 -8.91 -3.93
CA VAL A 366 -15.24 -9.11 -5.25
C VAL A 366 -14.34 -7.93 -5.54
N CYS A 367 -13.20 -8.19 -6.16
CA CYS A 367 -12.22 -7.18 -6.53
C CYS A 367 -11.93 -7.26 -8.03
N ALA A 368 -12.09 -6.14 -8.76
CA ALA A 368 -11.61 -6.00 -10.12
C ALA A 368 -10.36 -5.11 -10.10
N PHE A 369 -9.25 -5.57 -10.66
CA PHE A 369 -7.99 -4.84 -10.61
C PHE A 369 -7.15 -5.02 -11.88
N ASN A 370 -6.21 -4.09 -12.05
CA ASN A 370 -5.20 -4.11 -13.10
C ASN A 370 -3.92 -4.75 -12.54
N GLY A 371 -3.53 -5.89 -13.09
CA GLY A 371 -2.31 -6.61 -12.73
C GLY A 371 -1.04 -6.09 -13.40
N GLY A 372 -1.10 -4.90 -14.03
CA GLY A 372 0.03 -4.31 -14.74
C GLY A 372 -0.05 -4.50 -16.25
N SER A 373 -0.16 -5.72 -16.72
CA SER A 373 -0.29 -6.07 -18.14
C SER A 373 -1.65 -6.71 -18.51
N ASP A 374 -2.46 -7.01 -17.51
CA ASP A 374 -3.71 -7.77 -17.60
C ASP A 374 -4.78 -7.21 -16.65
N VAL A 375 -5.99 -7.74 -16.74
CA VAL A 375 -7.11 -7.39 -15.86
C VAL A 375 -7.66 -8.65 -15.23
N TRP A 376 -7.88 -8.60 -13.92
CA TRP A 376 -8.43 -9.70 -13.14
C TRP A 376 -9.67 -9.26 -12.35
N VAL A 377 -10.56 -10.21 -12.13
CA VAL A 377 -11.68 -10.12 -11.21
C VAL A 377 -11.65 -11.35 -10.32
N ASP A 378 -11.46 -11.12 -9.05
CA ASP A 378 -11.27 -12.15 -8.04
C ASP A 378 -12.40 -12.10 -7.00
N ILE A 379 -12.80 -13.26 -6.52
CA ILE A 379 -13.64 -13.39 -5.33
C ILE A 379 -12.75 -13.16 -4.11
N GLY A 380 -13.16 -12.23 -3.24
CA GLY A 380 -12.35 -11.76 -2.11
C GLY A 380 -11.68 -10.44 -2.41
N ASP A 381 -10.92 -9.95 -1.45
CA ASP A 381 -10.03 -8.80 -1.55
C ASP A 381 -8.96 -8.84 -0.45
N LYS A 382 -7.91 -8.02 -0.57
CA LYS A 382 -6.81 -7.99 0.42
C LYS A 382 -7.26 -7.57 1.82
N SER A 383 -8.36 -6.80 1.96
CA SER A 383 -8.87 -6.43 3.29
C SER A 383 -9.35 -7.64 4.07
N LEU A 384 -10.05 -8.57 3.41
CA LEU A 384 -10.49 -9.81 4.01
C LEU A 384 -9.32 -10.70 4.42
N GLY A 385 -8.28 -10.78 3.58
CA GLY A 385 -7.09 -11.57 3.88
C GLY A 385 -6.34 -11.08 5.11
N VAL A 386 -6.15 -9.77 5.21
CA VAL A 386 -5.52 -9.17 6.38
C VAL A 386 -6.38 -9.38 7.65
N GLU A 387 -7.70 -9.18 7.56
CA GLU A 387 -8.61 -9.39 8.68
C GLU A 387 -8.68 -10.87 9.11
N ALA A 388 -8.65 -11.78 8.14
CA ALA A 388 -8.60 -13.22 8.40
C ALA A 388 -7.30 -13.62 9.11
N LEU A 389 -6.14 -13.08 8.69
CA LEU A 389 -4.86 -13.28 9.36
C LEU A 389 -4.89 -12.75 10.80
N GLN A 390 -5.40 -11.53 11.02
CA GLN A 390 -5.53 -10.94 12.36
C GLN A 390 -6.32 -11.83 13.32
N LYS A 391 -7.39 -12.46 12.82
CA LYS A 391 -8.23 -13.36 13.61
C LYS A 391 -7.60 -14.74 13.76
N TYR A 392 -7.04 -15.31 12.71
CA TYR A 392 -6.41 -16.63 12.72
C TYR A 392 -5.22 -16.68 13.69
N LEU A 393 -4.36 -15.69 13.66
CA LEU A 393 -3.18 -15.62 14.52
C LEU A 393 -3.51 -15.41 16.00
N CYS A 394 -4.72 -14.95 16.32
CA CYS A 394 -5.21 -14.88 17.70
C CYS A 394 -5.58 -16.25 18.28
N GLN A 395 -5.98 -17.20 17.43
CA GLN A 395 -6.41 -18.52 17.86
C GLN A 395 -5.23 -19.47 18.16
N ASP A 396 -4.03 -19.06 17.80
CA ASP A 396 -2.81 -19.85 18.02
C ASP A 396 -2.36 -19.73 19.49
N GLN A 397 -2.77 -20.72 20.30
CA GLN A 397 -2.44 -20.80 21.72
C GLN A 397 -0.94 -20.98 22.02
N THR A 398 -0.13 -21.31 20.99
CA THR A 398 1.33 -21.50 21.14
C THR A 398 2.07 -20.17 21.24
N ILE A 399 1.45 -19.08 20.80
CA ILE A 399 2.01 -17.75 20.79
C ILE A 399 1.09 -16.89 21.67
N ASN A 400 1.38 -16.69 22.92
CA ASN A 400 0.71 -15.90 23.98
C ASN A 400 -0.12 -14.67 23.55
N HIS A 401 -0.86 -14.71 22.45
CA HIS A 401 -1.74 -13.67 21.96
C HIS A 401 -3.19 -13.94 22.38
N ILE A 402 -3.66 -13.18 23.33
CA ILE A 402 -4.97 -13.36 23.99
C ILE A 402 -6.12 -12.72 23.19
N CYS A 403 -5.84 -11.87 22.19
CA CYS A 403 -6.84 -11.12 21.44
C CYS A 403 -6.50 -11.03 19.95
N PRO A 404 -7.50 -10.81 19.07
CA PRO A 404 -7.25 -10.53 17.66
C PRO A 404 -6.21 -9.43 17.51
N ILE A 405 -5.31 -9.60 16.55
CA ILE A 405 -4.37 -8.54 16.22
C ILE A 405 -5.19 -7.34 15.72
N LEU A 406 -4.95 -6.16 16.29
CA LEU A 406 -5.70 -4.97 15.93
C LEU A 406 -5.25 -4.42 14.58
N LYS A 407 -6.13 -3.67 13.92
CA LYS A 407 -5.81 -2.97 12.67
C LYS A 407 -4.67 -1.96 12.87
N SER A 408 -4.60 -1.34 14.07
CA SER A 408 -3.50 -0.47 14.49
C SER A 408 -2.19 -1.19 14.86
N GLU A 409 -2.21 -2.52 14.96
CA GLU A 409 -1.04 -3.39 15.20
C GLU A 409 -0.59 -4.10 13.92
N SER A 410 -1.19 -3.76 12.77
CA SER A 410 -0.96 -4.40 11.48
C SER A 410 -0.51 -3.39 10.45
N LEU A 411 0.52 -3.73 9.67
CA LEU A 411 1.03 -2.94 8.56
C LEU A 411 0.91 -3.73 7.26
N HIS A 412 0.35 -3.12 6.22
CA HIS A 412 0.38 -3.66 4.86
C HIS A 412 1.26 -2.79 3.96
N ILE A 413 2.22 -3.41 3.29
CA ILE A 413 3.14 -2.76 2.35
C ILE A 413 2.83 -3.28 0.94
N GLY A 414 2.55 -2.37 0.01
CA GLY A 414 2.22 -2.71 -1.37
C GLY A 414 2.51 -1.56 -2.33
N ASP A 415 2.38 -1.83 -3.63
CA ASP A 415 2.64 -0.85 -4.70
C ASP A 415 1.35 -0.28 -5.33
N GLN A 416 0.19 -0.91 -5.10
CA GLN A 416 -1.05 -0.59 -5.77
C GLN A 416 -2.11 -0.01 -4.82
N PHE A 417 -1.97 1.26 -4.45
CA PHE A 417 -2.93 1.99 -3.60
C PHE A 417 -3.75 3.06 -4.33
N ALA A 418 -3.70 3.13 -5.64
CA ALA A 418 -4.58 4.03 -6.39
C ALA A 418 -6.05 3.67 -6.15
N SER A 419 -6.93 4.66 -6.02
CA SER A 419 -8.34 4.45 -5.69
C SER A 419 -9.11 3.65 -6.75
N LEU A 420 -8.57 3.54 -7.96
CA LEU A 420 -9.19 2.86 -9.07
C LEU A 420 -8.32 1.70 -9.57
N GLY A 421 -8.87 0.51 -9.49
CA GLY A 421 -8.25 -0.69 -10.07
C GLY A 421 -6.99 -1.18 -9.40
N ALA A 422 -6.72 -0.74 -8.16
CA ALA A 422 -5.58 -1.17 -7.38
C ALA A 422 -6.03 -2.11 -6.25
N ASN A 423 -5.41 -3.27 -6.14
CA ASN A 423 -5.83 -4.31 -5.20
C ASN A 423 -5.38 -4.03 -3.75
N ASP A 424 -4.23 -3.36 -3.52
CA ASP A 424 -3.78 -2.99 -2.18
C ASP A 424 -4.65 -1.90 -1.54
N TYR A 425 -5.36 -1.11 -2.34
CA TYR A 425 -6.23 -0.05 -1.83
C TYR A 425 -7.22 -0.56 -0.77
N LYS A 426 -7.76 -1.76 -0.97
CA LYS A 426 -8.70 -2.39 -0.04
C LYS A 426 -8.06 -2.74 1.31
N ALA A 427 -6.75 -3.03 1.37
CA ALA A 427 -6.05 -3.32 2.61
C ALA A 427 -6.11 -2.16 3.63
N ARG A 428 -6.33 -0.91 3.16
CA ARG A 428 -6.58 0.26 4.01
C ARG A 428 -7.79 0.12 4.94
N LEU A 429 -8.68 -0.81 4.67
CA LEU A 429 -9.85 -1.09 5.53
C LEU A 429 -9.49 -1.95 6.74
N SER A 430 -8.35 -2.64 6.70
CA SER A 430 -8.00 -3.66 7.70
C SER A 430 -6.61 -3.48 8.32
N ALA A 431 -5.74 -2.62 7.79
CA ALA A 431 -4.42 -2.34 8.35
C ALA A 431 -3.98 -0.90 8.11
N CYS A 432 -2.98 -0.46 8.87
CA CYS A 432 -2.12 0.66 8.50
C CYS A 432 -1.39 0.31 7.21
N THR A 433 -1.11 1.28 6.35
CA THR A 433 -0.56 1.00 5.02
C THR A 433 0.63 1.88 4.68
N VAL A 434 1.56 1.30 3.93
CA VAL A 434 2.72 1.97 3.34
C VAL A 434 2.72 1.69 1.84
N TRP A 435 2.72 2.77 1.05
CA TRP A 435 2.72 2.70 -0.40
C TRP A 435 4.13 2.85 -0.96
N ILE A 436 4.66 1.80 -1.56
CA ILE A 436 5.98 1.79 -2.19
C ILE A 436 5.84 1.80 -3.73
N ALA A 437 6.91 2.07 -4.44
CA ALA A 437 6.93 2.10 -5.91
C ALA A 437 7.72 0.94 -6.53
N ASN A 438 8.55 0.26 -5.75
CA ASN A 438 9.42 -0.83 -6.20
C ASN A 438 10.05 -1.54 -5.00
N PRO A 439 10.67 -2.74 -5.18
CA PRO A 439 11.27 -3.50 -4.10
C PRO A 439 12.41 -2.79 -3.33
N ARG A 440 13.09 -1.82 -3.96
CA ARG A 440 14.14 -1.03 -3.28
C ARG A 440 13.53 -0.11 -2.23
N GLU A 441 12.38 0.48 -2.51
CA GLU A 441 11.65 1.27 -1.50
C GLU A 441 11.15 0.38 -0.36
N THR A 442 10.74 -0.86 -0.63
CA THR A 442 10.41 -1.82 0.44
C THR A 442 11.59 -2.03 1.38
N VAL A 443 12.79 -2.24 0.83
CA VAL A 443 14.01 -2.36 1.64
C VAL A 443 14.24 -1.12 2.51
N ALA A 444 14.11 0.08 1.95
CA ALA A 444 14.31 1.33 2.69
C ALA A 444 13.27 1.49 3.82
N ILE A 445 12.01 1.18 3.56
CA ILE A 445 10.93 1.20 4.57
C ILE A 445 11.22 0.18 5.69
N LEU A 446 11.69 -1.01 5.34
CA LEU A 446 12.05 -2.03 6.33
C LEU A 446 13.27 -1.64 7.16
N ASP A 447 14.26 -0.98 6.57
CA ASP A 447 15.40 -0.44 7.30
C ASP A 447 14.96 0.63 8.32
N ASP A 448 14.09 1.55 7.91
CA ASP A 448 13.50 2.54 8.82
C ASP A 448 12.66 1.87 9.93
N LEU A 449 11.79 0.92 9.56
CA LEU A 449 10.95 0.18 10.50
C LEU A 449 11.78 -0.57 11.56
N ILE A 450 12.77 -1.33 11.12
CA ILE A 450 13.67 -2.10 12.00
C ILE A 450 14.49 -1.14 12.87
N GLY A 451 15.02 -0.06 12.30
CA GLY A 451 15.81 0.92 13.05
C GLY A 451 15.03 1.64 14.16
N HIS A 452 13.71 1.77 14.02
CA HIS A 452 12.85 2.34 15.06
C HIS A 452 12.31 1.29 16.06
N LEU A 453 12.34 0.01 15.72
CA LEU A 453 11.91 -1.08 16.61
C LEU A 453 13.04 -1.55 17.54
N LEU A 454 14.30 -1.39 17.14
CA LEU A 454 15.50 -1.66 17.94
C LEU A 454 15.81 -0.50 18.88
#